data_6bddd34e8fc211c46dd736c7fb02566d
#
_entry.id   6bddd34e8fc211c46dd736c7fb02566d
#
_cell.length_a   1.000
_cell.length_b   1.000
_cell.length_c   1.000
_cell.angle_alpha   90.00
_cell.angle_beta   90.00
_cell.angle_gamma   90.00
#
_symmetry.space_group_name_H-M   'P 1'
#
loop_
_entity.id
_entity.type
_entity.pdbx_description
1 polymer ?
#
loop_
_entity_poly.entity_id
_entity_poly.type
_entity_poly.pdbx_seq_one_letter_code
_entity_poly.pdbx_strand_id
1 'polypeptide(L)'
;EAAGLGPEDPWEIPYLPLDPQDIGRTYEAVIRVNSQSGKGGASWVILKTLELDLPRGLQIEFSKIVQRETERLNRELRQSEIVALFENAYHLKSNPRCTLVDYNITTERPAGDTATSPPTSNGDLTRVEPGHVPSTQHLKRRFTGIIEIDGIQHAITGVGNGAISSLAHALSTLGIDLDVQDYKEHSVGKGRDVRAATYIQCSAAGSSDLVWGVGIHQDVVQASLAALLSAASSVRPFFCRLLTLKRDIKLLT
;
A
#
# COMPACT_ATOMS: atom_id res chain seq x y z
N GLU A 1 -21.33 14.00 -12.74
CA GLU A 1 -21.71 13.25 -13.96
C GLU A 1 -21.66 14.23 -15.13
N ALA A 2 -20.57 14.25 -15.88
CA ALA A 2 -20.59 14.85 -17.22
C ALA A 2 -21.43 13.91 -18.09
N ALA A 3 -22.62 14.31 -18.43
CA ALA A 3 -23.40 13.66 -19.44
C ALA A 3 -22.52 13.55 -20.69
N GLY A 4 -22.29 12.33 -21.16
CA GLY A 4 -21.52 12.10 -22.38
C GLY A 4 -22.28 12.73 -23.54
N LEU A 5 -21.83 13.89 -23.99
CA LEU A 5 -22.29 14.51 -25.22
C LEU A 5 -21.91 13.59 -26.38
N GLY A 6 -22.89 13.22 -27.19
CA GLY A 6 -22.65 12.51 -28.43
C GLY A 6 -22.03 13.44 -29.48
N PRO A 7 -21.41 12.92 -30.57
CA PRO A 7 -20.76 13.74 -31.58
C PRO A 7 -21.74 14.67 -32.37
N GLU A 8 -23.05 14.52 -32.17
CA GLU A 8 -24.07 15.32 -32.82
C GLU A 8 -24.76 16.29 -31.83
N ASP A 9 -24.42 16.26 -30.54
CA ASP A 9 -25.02 17.15 -29.55
C ASP A 9 -24.42 18.55 -29.66
N PRO A 10 -25.25 19.60 -29.56
CA PRO A 10 -24.75 20.98 -29.63
C PRO A 10 -23.84 21.29 -28.44
N TRP A 11 -22.74 22.01 -28.70
CA TRP A 11 -21.82 22.48 -27.67
C TRP A 11 -22.45 23.57 -26.81
N GLU A 12 -22.78 23.26 -25.57
CA GLU A 12 -23.46 24.17 -24.63
C GLU A 12 -22.68 24.37 -23.32
N ILE A 13 -21.36 24.50 -23.39
CA ILE A 13 -20.57 24.77 -22.19
C ILE A 13 -20.53 26.27 -21.90
N PRO A 14 -21.00 26.74 -20.74
CA PRO A 14 -20.91 28.12 -20.33
C PRO A 14 -19.46 28.64 -20.39
N TYR A 15 -19.27 29.87 -20.90
CA TYR A 15 -17.98 30.53 -21.04
C TYR A 15 -16.99 29.94 -22.08
N LEU A 16 -17.41 28.91 -22.84
CA LEU A 16 -16.67 28.36 -23.97
C LEU A 16 -17.53 28.45 -25.23
N PRO A 17 -17.52 29.60 -25.95
CA PRO A 17 -18.40 29.84 -27.07
C PRO A 17 -18.08 29.03 -28.33
N LEU A 18 -16.94 28.34 -28.35
CA LEU A 18 -16.50 27.49 -29.47
C LEU A 18 -16.16 26.12 -28.95
N ASP A 19 -16.61 25.08 -29.68
CA ASP A 19 -16.13 23.72 -29.43
C ASP A 19 -14.62 23.63 -29.77
N PRO A 20 -13.77 23.17 -28.85
CA PRO A 20 -12.34 22.96 -29.14
C PRO A 20 -12.11 22.02 -30.33
N GLN A 21 -12.99 21.09 -30.62
CA GLN A 21 -12.90 20.17 -31.75
C GLN A 21 -12.99 20.89 -33.11
N ASP A 22 -13.78 21.95 -33.20
CA ASP A 22 -13.91 22.76 -34.42
C ASP A 22 -12.61 23.45 -34.82
N ILE A 23 -11.68 23.62 -33.87
CA ILE A 23 -10.37 24.23 -34.09
C ILE A 23 -9.22 23.20 -33.95
N GLY A 24 -9.54 21.89 -34.05
CA GLY A 24 -8.55 20.80 -33.99
C GLY A 24 -7.90 20.62 -32.61
N ARG A 25 -8.58 21.00 -31.53
CA ARG A 25 -8.14 20.79 -30.14
C ARG A 25 -9.11 19.87 -29.41
N THR A 26 -8.61 19.21 -28.37
CA THR A 26 -9.44 18.40 -27.47
C THR A 26 -9.81 19.21 -26.22
N TYR A 27 -11.03 19.02 -25.73
CA TYR A 27 -11.45 19.57 -24.43
C TYR A 27 -10.90 18.66 -23.32
N GLU A 28 -9.78 19.04 -22.77
CA GLU A 28 -9.19 18.38 -21.60
C GLU A 28 -9.23 19.34 -20.41
N ALA A 29 -9.82 18.90 -19.31
CA ALA A 29 -9.71 19.62 -18.04
C ALA A 29 -8.25 19.54 -17.56
N VAL A 30 -7.45 20.54 -17.89
CA VAL A 30 -6.06 20.61 -17.43
C VAL A 30 -6.05 20.99 -15.96
N ILE A 31 -5.98 19.98 -15.10
CA ILE A 31 -5.78 20.20 -13.67
C ILE A 31 -4.30 20.45 -13.44
N ARG A 32 -3.98 21.69 -13.12
CA ARG A 32 -2.66 22.10 -12.69
C ARG A 32 -2.62 22.12 -11.17
N VAL A 33 -1.67 21.40 -10.59
CA VAL A 33 -1.45 21.40 -9.15
C VAL A 33 -0.26 22.30 -8.87
N ASN A 34 -0.51 23.40 -8.18
CA ASN A 34 0.50 24.32 -7.70
C ASN A 34 0.60 24.25 -6.16
N SER A 35 1.54 24.98 -5.57
CA SER A 35 1.74 25.06 -4.13
C SER A 35 0.50 25.54 -3.35
N GLN A 36 -0.42 26.24 -4.02
CA GLN A 36 -1.69 26.75 -3.46
C GLN A 36 -2.88 25.85 -3.77
N SER A 37 -2.75 24.87 -4.68
CA SER A 37 -3.78 23.87 -4.96
C SER A 37 -3.88 22.98 -3.75
N GLY A 38 -4.92 23.16 -2.94
CA GLY A 38 -5.09 22.47 -1.64
C GLY A 38 -4.91 20.95 -1.73
N LYS A 39 -4.89 20.30 -0.57
CA LYS A 39 -4.62 18.86 -0.34
C LYS A 39 -5.38 17.89 -1.27
N GLY A 40 -6.48 18.33 -1.89
CA GLY A 40 -7.32 17.53 -2.77
C GLY A 40 -6.81 17.40 -4.22
N GLY A 41 -6.08 18.37 -4.74
CA GLY A 41 -5.68 18.40 -6.14
C GLY A 41 -4.79 17.23 -6.55
N ALA A 42 -3.73 16.97 -5.79
CA ALA A 42 -2.84 15.83 -6.05
C ALA A 42 -3.55 14.47 -5.92
N SER A 43 -4.36 14.31 -4.87
CA SER A 43 -5.12 13.07 -4.63
C SER A 43 -6.16 12.83 -5.73
N TRP A 44 -6.78 13.88 -6.24
CA TRP A 44 -7.71 13.78 -7.35
C TRP A 44 -7.02 13.30 -8.64
N VAL A 45 -5.81 13.80 -8.94
CA VAL A 45 -5.02 13.31 -10.08
C VAL A 45 -4.73 11.82 -9.94
N ILE A 46 -4.33 11.34 -8.77
CA ILE A 46 -4.08 9.92 -8.50
C ILE A 46 -5.36 9.09 -8.65
N LEU A 47 -6.48 9.57 -8.11
CA LEU A 47 -7.77 8.91 -8.26
C LEU A 47 -8.20 8.78 -9.72
N LYS A 48 -8.05 9.85 -10.52
CA LYS A 48 -8.46 9.85 -11.94
C LYS A 48 -7.54 9.07 -12.85
N THR A 49 -6.24 9.03 -12.54
CA THR A 49 -5.24 8.40 -13.43
C THR A 49 -4.95 6.95 -13.05
N LEU A 50 -4.91 6.63 -11.77
CA LEU A 50 -4.57 5.30 -11.25
C LEU A 50 -5.77 4.58 -10.62
N GLU A 51 -6.92 5.23 -10.52
CA GLU A 51 -8.12 4.73 -9.83
C GLU A 51 -7.89 4.41 -8.35
N LEU A 52 -6.93 5.10 -7.71
CA LEU A 52 -6.57 4.90 -6.31
C LEU A 52 -7.27 5.90 -5.40
N ASP A 53 -8.16 5.39 -4.54
CA ASP A 53 -8.85 6.18 -3.50
C ASP A 53 -8.00 6.22 -2.22
N LEU A 54 -7.13 7.22 -2.12
CA LEU A 54 -6.17 7.36 -1.04
C LEU A 54 -6.84 7.63 0.31
N PRO A 55 -6.41 6.99 1.41
CA PRO A 55 -6.80 7.38 2.77
C PRO A 55 -6.43 8.84 3.05
N ARG A 56 -7.23 9.50 3.91
CA ARG A 56 -7.02 10.93 4.21
C ARG A 56 -5.62 11.24 4.74
N GLY A 57 -5.05 10.38 5.59
CA GLY A 57 -3.69 10.53 6.09
C GLY A 57 -2.65 10.52 4.97
N LEU A 58 -2.78 9.57 4.04
CA LEU A 58 -1.93 9.45 2.87
C LEU A 58 -2.08 10.65 1.92
N GLN A 59 -3.31 11.16 1.72
CA GLN A 59 -3.54 12.39 0.94
C GLN A 59 -2.77 13.59 1.51
N ILE A 60 -2.78 13.73 2.84
CA ILE A 60 -2.07 14.81 3.53
C ILE A 60 -0.56 14.66 3.37
N GLU A 61 -0.03 13.46 3.52
CA GLU A 61 1.40 13.18 3.37
C GLU A 61 1.85 13.41 1.93
N PHE A 62 1.13 12.84 0.96
CA PHE A 62 1.45 12.99 -0.45
C PHE A 62 1.37 14.45 -0.91
N SER A 63 0.40 15.22 -0.42
CA SER A 63 0.32 16.65 -0.74
C SER A 63 1.56 17.43 -0.28
N LYS A 64 2.18 17.07 0.86
CA LYS A 64 3.43 17.67 1.32
C LYS A 64 4.61 17.29 0.41
N ILE A 65 4.62 16.07 -0.14
CA ILE A 65 5.64 15.63 -1.10
C ILE A 65 5.53 16.45 -2.39
N VAL A 66 4.30 16.58 -2.92
CA VAL A 66 4.01 17.39 -4.12
C VAL A 66 4.39 18.84 -3.91
N GLN A 67 4.05 19.43 -2.76
CA GLN A 67 4.39 20.80 -2.43
C GLN A 67 5.92 21.02 -2.43
N ARG A 68 6.67 20.16 -1.74
CA ARG A 68 8.15 20.24 -1.71
C ARG A 68 8.75 20.16 -3.10
N GLU A 69 8.23 19.30 -3.98
CA GLU A 69 8.73 19.16 -5.34
C GLU A 69 8.36 20.36 -6.21
N THR A 70 7.17 20.93 -6.05
CA THR A 70 6.73 22.15 -6.72
C THR A 70 7.62 23.35 -6.32
N GLU A 71 7.93 23.48 -5.04
CA GLU A 71 8.83 24.51 -4.51
C GLU A 71 10.26 24.31 -5.03
N ARG A 72 10.77 23.07 -5.06
CA ARG A 72 12.10 22.73 -5.59
C ARG A 72 12.26 23.10 -7.06
N LEU A 73 11.21 22.83 -7.87
CA LEU A 73 11.22 23.12 -9.30
C LEU A 73 10.79 24.54 -9.65
N ASN A 74 10.24 25.28 -8.68
CA ASN A 74 9.67 26.63 -8.83
C ASN A 74 8.67 26.71 -10.00
N ARG A 75 7.87 25.67 -10.21
CA ARG A 75 6.82 25.60 -11.24
C ARG A 75 5.73 24.58 -10.86
N GLU A 76 4.61 24.69 -11.55
CA GLU A 76 3.53 23.71 -11.45
C GLU A 76 3.95 22.33 -11.99
N LEU A 77 3.44 21.26 -11.37
CA LEU A 77 3.65 19.90 -11.82
C LEU A 77 2.53 19.47 -12.78
N ARG A 78 2.90 18.75 -13.82
CA ARG A 78 1.97 18.10 -14.75
C ARG A 78 1.40 16.84 -14.12
N GLN A 79 0.25 16.37 -14.60
CA GLN A 79 -0.37 15.13 -14.13
C GLN A 79 0.58 13.93 -14.16
N SER A 80 1.31 13.75 -15.26
CA SER A 80 2.30 12.67 -15.40
C SER A 80 3.43 12.75 -14.38
N GLU A 81 3.85 13.96 -14.00
CA GLU A 81 4.89 14.18 -12.99
C GLU A 81 4.37 13.86 -11.58
N ILE A 82 3.10 14.19 -11.30
CA ILE A 82 2.44 13.87 -10.03
C ILE A 82 2.30 12.34 -9.88
N VAL A 83 1.89 11.65 -10.95
CA VAL A 83 1.80 10.19 -10.97
C VAL A 83 3.17 9.56 -10.76
N ALA A 84 4.19 10.00 -11.50
CA ALA A 84 5.56 9.50 -11.33
C ALA A 84 6.11 9.75 -9.93
N LEU A 85 5.80 10.93 -9.36
CA LEU A 85 6.19 11.27 -7.98
C LEU A 85 5.53 10.32 -6.97
N PHE A 86 4.24 10.01 -7.15
CA PHE A 86 3.52 9.05 -6.30
C PHE A 86 4.12 7.65 -6.40
N GLU A 87 4.30 7.15 -7.63
CA GLU A 87 4.86 5.83 -7.88
C GLU A 87 6.28 5.66 -7.30
N ASN A 88 7.08 6.72 -7.36
CA ASN A 88 8.43 6.73 -6.77
C ASN A 88 8.39 6.83 -5.25
N ALA A 89 7.53 7.70 -4.69
CA ALA A 89 7.45 7.92 -3.24
C ALA A 89 6.98 6.66 -2.49
N TYR A 90 6.11 5.85 -3.10
CA TYR A 90 5.56 4.63 -2.51
C TYR A 90 6.05 3.35 -3.19
N HIS A 91 7.13 3.42 -3.97
CA HIS A 91 7.85 2.28 -4.55
C HIS A 91 7.01 1.37 -5.46
N LEU A 92 6.05 1.93 -6.22
CA LEU A 92 5.19 1.14 -7.10
C LEU A 92 5.86 0.71 -8.41
N LYS A 93 6.82 1.49 -8.91
CA LYS A 93 7.57 1.24 -10.16
C LYS A 93 9.08 1.14 -9.97
N SER A 94 9.62 1.80 -8.95
CA SER A 94 11.05 1.73 -8.62
C SER A 94 11.31 0.47 -7.80
N ASN A 95 12.52 -0.10 -7.92
CA ASN A 95 12.96 -1.18 -7.04
C ASN A 95 12.86 -0.70 -5.58
N PRO A 96 11.91 -1.20 -4.80
CA PRO A 96 11.87 -0.87 -3.38
C PRO A 96 13.14 -1.42 -2.72
N ARG A 97 13.54 -0.79 -1.65
CA ARG A 97 14.66 -1.26 -0.83
C ARG A 97 14.42 -2.67 -0.27
N CYS A 98 13.16 -2.96 0.06
CA CYS A 98 12.70 -4.25 0.55
C CYS A 98 11.79 -4.91 -0.50
N THR A 99 12.21 -6.04 -1.07
CA THR A 99 11.46 -6.79 -2.08
C THR A 99 11.19 -8.20 -1.60
N LEU A 100 9.97 -8.69 -1.83
CA LEU A 100 9.60 -10.07 -1.56
C LEU A 100 10.03 -10.95 -2.75
N VAL A 101 10.92 -11.93 -2.49
CA VAL A 101 11.42 -12.86 -3.50
C VAL A 101 10.54 -14.10 -3.55
N ASP A 102 10.28 -14.70 -2.39
CA ASP A 102 9.45 -15.89 -2.23
C ASP A 102 8.85 -15.93 -0.83
N TYR A 103 7.66 -16.53 -0.69
CA TYR A 103 7.05 -16.68 0.63
C TYR A 103 6.03 -17.82 0.68
N ASN A 104 5.80 -18.30 1.90
CA ASN A 104 4.74 -19.22 2.24
C ASN A 104 4.07 -18.77 3.56
N ILE A 105 2.74 -18.87 3.62
CA ILE A 105 1.97 -18.56 4.82
C ILE A 105 1.18 -19.80 5.20
N THR A 106 1.53 -20.42 6.33
CA THR A 106 0.86 -21.61 6.88
C THR A 106 0.05 -21.26 8.11
N THR A 107 -0.99 -22.05 8.37
CA THR A 107 -1.77 -21.94 9.61
C THR A 107 -1.14 -22.83 10.66
N GLU A 108 -0.77 -22.26 11.80
CA GLU A 108 -0.34 -23.02 12.96
C GLU A 108 -1.55 -23.44 13.80
N ARG A 109 -1.67 -24.73 14.01
CA ARG A 109 -2.56 -25.28 15.06
C ARG A 109 -1.78 -25.38 16.36
N PRO A 110 -2.36 -25.01 17.52
CA PRO A 110 -1.72 -25.27 18.80
C PRO A 110 -1.40 -26.76 18.90
N ALA A 111 -0.19 -27.08 19.34
CA ALA A 111 0.18 -28.49 19.64
C ALA A 111 -0.62 -28.95 20.84
N GLY A 112 -1.75 -29.57 20.62
CA GLY A 112 -2.67 -30.05 21.67
C GLY A 112 -3.97 -30.65 21.14
N ASP A 113 -4.38 -30.23 19.94
CA ASP A 113 -5.54 -30.88 19.29
C ASP A 113 -5.04 -32.05 18.44
N THR A 114 -4.88 -33.19 19.10
CA THR A 114 -4.83 -34.49 18.42
C THR A 114 -6.06 -34.57 17.53
N ALA A 115 -5.81 -34.62 16.22
CA ALA A 115 -6.84 -34.85 15.22
C ALA A 115 -7.69 -36.07 15.67
N THR A 116 -8.88 -35.79 16.16
CA THR A 116 -9.94 -36.80 16.16
C THR A 116 -10.12 -37.15 14.70
N SER A 117 -9.92 -38.43 14.41
CA SER A 117 -10.02 -39.11 13.13
C SER A 117 -11.20 -38.60 12.31
N PRO A 118 -11.12 -38.63 10.95
CA PRO A 118 -12.28 -38.30 10.13
C PRO A 118 -13.47 -39.17 10.56
N PRO A 119 -14.70 -38.63 10.59
CA PRO A 119 -15.87 -39.42 10.97
C PRO A 119 -15.99 -40.57 9.96
N THR A 120 -15.78 -41.77 10.45
CA THR A 120 -16.14 -43.00 9.76
C THR A 120 -17.63 -42.93 9.45
N SER A 121 -17.94 -43.06 8.17
CA SER A 121 -19.31 -43.20 7.67
C SER A 121 -20.08 -44.22 8.50
N ASN A 122 -21.17 -43.80 9.13
CA ASN A 122 -22.47 -44.40 9.13
C ASN A 122 -23.35 -43.81 10.26
N GLY A 123 -24.39 -43.12 9.83
CA GLY A 123 -25.70 -43.06 10.46
C GLY A 123 -25.78 -42.46 11.87
N ASP A 124 -26.09 -41.22 11.97
CA ASP A 124 -27.24 -40.68 12.71
C ASP A 124 -27.24 -39.13 12.65
N LEU A 125 -28.19 -38.59 11.90
CA LEU A 125 -28.36 -37.14 11.72
C LEU A 125 -29.30 -36.54 12.77
N THR A 126 -29.28 -37.03 14.01
CA THR A 126 -30.16 -36.49 15.04
C THR A 126 -29.42 -36.32 16.37
N ARG A 127 -28.71 -35.22 16.53
CA ARG A 127 -28.61 -34.44 17.76
C ARG A 127 -27.56 -33.35 17.63
N VAL A 128 -27.95 -32.19 17.13
CA VAL A 128 -27.18 -30.96 17.33
C VAL A 128 -27.57 -30.44 18.70
N GLU A 129 -26.70 -30.60 19.68
CA GLU A 129 -26.82 -29.91 20.97
C GLU A 129 -26.66 -28.41 20.74
N PRO A 130 -27.66 -27.55 21.08
CA PRO A 130 -27.52 -26.14 20.97
C PRO A 130 -26.65 -25.64 22.13
N GLY A 131 -25.39 -25.25 21.87
CA GLY A 131 -24.58 -24.58 22.89
C GLY A 131 -23.07 -24.69 22.81
N HIS A 132 -22.50 -25.47 21.91
CA HIS A 132 -21.05 -25.50 21.75
C HIS A 132 -20.65 -24.66 20.52
N VAL A 133 -20.55 -23.34 20.71
CA VAL A 133 -19.77 -22.52 19.78
C VAL A 133 -18.31 -22.93 20.00
N PRO A 134 -17.64 -23.57 19.03
CA PRO A 134 -16.23 -23.85 19.20
C PRO A 134 -15.54 -22.51 19.47
N SER A 135 -14.82 -22.44 20.59
CA SER A 135 -13.97 -21.28 20.89
C SER A 135 -13.11 -21.06 19.64
N THR A 136 -13.30 -19.92 18.99
CA THR A 136 -12.44 -19.48 17.90
C THR A 136 -11.06 -19.24 18.50
N GLN A 137 -10.31 -20.32 18.72
CA GLN A 137 -8.88 -20.21 19.00
C GLN A 137 -8.31 -19.47 17.80
N HIS A 138 -7.77 -18.28 18.04
CA HIS A 138 -7.15 -17.47 17.01
C HIS A 138 -5.97 -18.26 16.42
N LEU A 139 -6.23 -18.91 15.27
CA LEU A 139 -5.22 -19.66 14.54
C LEU A 139 -4.10 -18.69 14.16
N LYS A 140 -2.89 -18.94 14.63
CA LYS A 140 -1.73 -18.16 14.25
C LYS A 140 -1.32 -18.47 12.82
N ARG A 141 -0.83 -17.49 12.12
CA ARG A 141 -0.24 -17.63 10.79
C ARG A 141 1.28 -17.55 10.92
N ARG A 142 1.96 -18.50 10.30
CA ARG A 142 3.41 -18.47 10.16
C ARG A 142 3.77 -18.01 8.75
N PHE A 143 4.48 -16.90 8.67
CA PHE A 143 5.16 -16.46 7.46
C PHE A 143 6.55 -17.07 7.42
N THR A 144 6.95 -17.60 6.28
CA THR A 144 8.32 -18.02 5.97
C THR A 144 8.63 -17.55 4.57
N GLY A 145 9.74 -16.87 4.36
CA GLY A 145 10.04 -16.33 3.04
C GLY A 145 11.45 -15.79 2.92
N ILE A 146 11.76 -15.36 1.71
CA ILE A 146 13.01 -14.69 1.37
C ILE A 146 12.66 -13.27 0.96
N ILE A 147 13.25 -12.30 1.63
CA ILE A 147 13.19 -10.90 1.24
C ILE A 147 14.59 -10.42 0.85
N GLU A 148 14.63 -9.53 -0.12
CA GLU A 148 15.84 -8.83 -0.52
C GLU A 148 15.82 -7.42 0.07
N ILE A 149 16.87 -7.05 0.79
CA ILE A 149 17.06 -5.70 1.35
C ILE A 149 18.39 -5.17 0.84
N ASP A 150 18.37 -4.03 0.15
CA ASP A 150 19.56 -3.40 -0.42
C ASP A 150 20.38 -4.38 -1.31
N GLY A 151 19.71 -5.29 -2.04
CA GLY A 151 20.33 -6.31 -2.90
C GLY A 151 20.84 -7.56 -2.17
N ILE A 152 20.61 -7.69 -0.86
CA ILE A 152 21.00 -8.86 -0.07
C ILE A 152 19.76 -9.66 0.32
N GLN A 153 19.78 -10.95 0.04
CA GLN A 153 18.67 -11.84 0.37
C GLN A 153 18.78 -12.34 1.83
N HIS A 154 17.64 -12.28 2.52
CA HIS A 154 17.48 -12.72 3.90
C HIS A 154 16.32 -13.71 3.99
N ALA A 155 16.60 -14.90 4.53
CA ALA A 155 15.54 -15.84 4.90
C ALA A 155 14.95 -15.38 6.25
N ILE A 156 13.62 -15.20 6.27
CA ILE A 156 12.92 -14.70 7.45
C ILE A 156 11.72 -15.57 7.78
N THR A 157 11.37 -15.60 9.06
CA THR A 157 10.17 -16.25 9.55
C THR A 157 9.53 -15.41 10.64
N GLY A 158 8.21 -15.40 10.69
CA GLY A 158 7.45 -14.69 11.71
C GLY A 158 6.09 -15.29 11.93
N VAL A 159 5.53 -15.05 13.10
CA VAL A 159 4.23 -15.60 13.52
C VAL A 159 3.33 -14.45 13.93
N GLY A 160 2.09 -14.46 13.46
CA GLY A 160 1.10 -13.43 13.75
C GLY A 160 -0.33 -13.92 13.60
N ASN A 161 -1.30 -13.05 13.80
CA ASN A 161 -2.72 -13.36 13.65
C ASN A 161 -3.17 -13.38 12.18
N GLY A 162 -2.36 -12.81 11.27
CA GLY A 162 -2.64 -12.71 9.84
C GLY A 162 -1.36 -12.54 9.03
N ALA A 163 -1.50 -12.36 7.71
CA ALA A 163 -0.37 -12.20 6.79
C ALA A 163 0.49 -10.97 7.14
N ILE A 164 -0.15 -9.82 7.40
CA ILE A 164 0.53 -8.55 7.72
C ILE A 164 1.29 -8.67 9.04
N SER A 165 0.65 -9.15 10.12
CA SER A 165 1.29 -9.26 11.43
C SER A 165 2.42 -10.30 11.45
N SER A 166 2.30 -11.39 10.68
CA SER A 166 3.36 -12.39 10.59
C SER A 166 4.57 -11.88 9.80
N LEU A 167 4.37 -11.10 8.73
CA LEU A 167 5.46 -10.43 8.02
C LEU A 167 6.09 -9.32 8.87
N ALA A 168 5.31 -8.49 9.56
CA ALA A 168 5.83 -7.46 10.46
C ALA A 168 6.73 -8.06 11.55
N HIS A 169 6.31 -9.19 12.16
CA HIS A 169 7.14 -9.93 13.11
C HIS A 169 8.40 -10.52 12.45
N ALA A 170 8.31 -11.01 11.20
CA ALA A 170 9.49 -11.47 10.47
C ALA A 170 10.48 -10.33 10.19
N LEU A 171 10.00 -9.13 9.81
CA LEU A 171 10.83 -7.95 9.57
C LEU A 171 11.51 -7.44 10.84
N SER A 172 10.85 -7.54 12.01
CA SER A 172 11.44 -7.14 13.28
C SER A 172 12.69 -7.93 13.64
N THR A 173 12.82 -9.20 13.18
CA THR A 173 14.05 -10.01 13.36
C THR A 173 15.24 -9.43 12.63
N LEU A 174 15.03 -8.59 11.63
CA LEU A 174 16.07 -7.86 10.89
C LEU A 174 16.24 -6.41 11.36
N GLY A 175 15.59 -6.04 12.48
CA GLY A 175 15.68 -4.69 13.03
C GLY A 175 14.78 -3.67 12.29
N ILE A 176 13.84 -4.13 11.46
CA ILE A 176 12.79 -3.32 10.84
C ILE A 176 11.52 -3.57 11.65
N ASP A 177 11.32 -2.78 12.68
CA ASP A 177 10.20 -2.92 13.59
C ASP A 177 9.11 -1.91 13.22
N LEU A 178 7.98 -2.43 12.74
CA LEU A 178 6.84 -1.67 12.22
C LEU A 178 5.58 -2.05 12.98
N ASP A 179 4.92 -1.05 13.53
CA ASP A 179 3.61 -1.20 14.14
C ASP A 179 2.54 -0.57 13.25
N VAL A 180 1.55 -1.38 12.84
CA VAL A 180 0.48 -0.96 11.92
C VAL A 180 -0.54 -0.12 12.67
N GLN A 181 -0.72 1.13 12.22
CA GLN A 181 -1.62 2.11 12.83
C GLN A 181 -2.93 2.25 12.05
N ASP A 182 -2.90 2.13 10.73
CA ASP A 182 -4.08 2.24 9.86
C ASP A 182 -3.95 1.30 8.66
N TYR A 183 -5.09 0.80 8.20
CA TYR A 183 -5.18 -0.12 7.08
C TYR A 183 -6.44 0.18 6.26
N LYS A 184 -6.29 0.35 4.95
CA LYS A 184 -7.39 0.47 4.01
C LYS A 184 -7.07 -0.33 2.75
N GLU A 185 -8.09 -0.99 2.19
CA GLU A 185 -7.99 -1.62 0.88
C GLU A 185 -9.24 -1.33 0.04
N HIS A 186 -9.08 -1.39 -1.26
CA HIS A 186 -10.20 -1.35 -2.22
C HIS A 186 -9.81 -2.01 -3.54
N SER A 187 -10.81 -2.31 -4.36
CA SER A 187 -10.59 -2.85 -5.69
C SER A 187 -10.31 -1.75 -6.71
N VAL A 188 -9.39 -2.01 -7.64
CA VAL A 188 -9.02 -1.13 -8.76
C VAL A 188 -9.29 -1.84 -10.07
N GLY A 189 -9.97 -1.20 -11.00
CA GLY A 189 -10.38 -1.77 -12.27
C GLY A 189 -11.75 -2.44 -12.23
N LYS A 190 -12.11 -3.14 -13.29
CA LYS A 190 -13.41 -3.82 -13.47
C LYS A 190 -13.23 -5.21 -14.08
N GLY A 191 -14.20 -6.09 -13.84
CA GLY A 191 -14.22 -7.42 -14.44
C GLY A 191 -13.33 -8.43 -13.75
N ARG A 192 -12.69 -9.34 -14.51
CA ARG A 192 -11.87 -10.44 -13.97
C ARG A 192 -10.44 -10.04 -13.60
N ASP A 193 -9.96 -8.91 -14.17
CA ASP A 193 -8.59 -8.41 -13.96
C ASP A 193 -8.54 -7.33 -12.87
N VAL A 194 -9.51 -7.35 -11.94
CA VAL A 194 -9.53 -6.46 -10.77
C VAL A 194 -8.29 -6.70 -9.93
N ARG A 195 -7.65 -5.59 -9.53
CA ARG A 195 -6.52 -5.59 -8.60
C ARG A 195 -6.96 -5.05 -7.24
N ALA A 196 -6.31 -5.49 -6.20
CA ALA A 196 -6.43 -4.89 -4.88
C ALA A 196 -5.38 -3.78 -4.73
N ALA A 197 -5.81 -2.63 -4.23
CA ALA A 197 -4.93 -1.57 -3.76
C ALA A 197 -5.01 -1.53 -2.22
N THR A 198 -3.87 -1.67 -1.58
CA THR A 198 -3.74 -1.68 -0.12
C THR A 198 -2.87 -0.51 0.33
N TYR A 199 -3.29 0.15 1.39
CA TYR A 199 -2.61 1.26 2.05
C TYR A 199 -2.39 0.90 3.50
N ILE A 200 -1.16 0.99 3.97
CA ILE A 200 -0.80 0.71 5.36
C ILE A 200 -0.06 1.91 5.93
N GLN A 201 -0.52 2.39 7.08
CA GLN A 201 0.23 3.35 7.89
C GLN A 201 0.95 2.61 9.00
N CYS A 202 2.25 2.84 9.12
CA CYS A 202 3.06 2.26 10.17
C CYS A 202 3.77 3.33 10.99
N SER A 203 3.98 3.06 12.27
CA SER A 203 4.99 3.72 13.08
C SER A 203 6.23 2.84 13.15
N ALA A 204 7.41 3.44 13.04
CA ALA A 204 8.66 2.73 13.25
C ALA A 204 9.03 2.76 14.73
N ALA A 205 9.52 1.64 15.28
CA ALA A 205 9.92 1.58 16.68
C ALA A 205 10.97 2.63 17.01
N GLY A 206 10.75 3.37 18.08
CA GLY A 206 11.63 4.44 18.55
C GLY A 206 11.53 5.75 17.75
N SER A 207 10.56 5.87 16.84
CA SER A 207 10.22 7.12 16.17
C SER A 207 8.73 7.43 16.31
N SER A 208 8.41 8.71 16.44
CA SER A 208 7.02 9.19 16.32
C SER A 208 6.59 9.38 14.86
N ASP A 209 7.50 9.12 13.90
CA ASP A 209 7.23 9.33 12.49
C ASP A 209 6.33 8.23 11.96
N LEU A 210 5.25 8.63 11.34
CA LEU A 210 4.34 7.73 10.63
C LEU A 210 4.79 7.65 9.17
N VAL A 211 4.81 6.44 8.63
CA VAL A 211 5.14 6.16 7.23
C VAL A 211 3.99 5.43 6.57
N TRP A 212 3.74 5.74 5.31
CA TRP A 212 2.76 5.05 4.51
C TRP A 212 3.43 4.11 3.51
N GLY A 213 2.81 2.95 3.32
CA GLY A 213 3.14 2.05 2.23
C GLY A 213 1.92 1.78 1.37
N VAL A 214 2.16 1.57 0.09
CA VAL A 214 1.13 1.27 -0.91
C VAL A 214 1.52 0.00 -1.66
N GLY A 215 0.55 -0.91 -1.83
CA GLY A 215 0.72 -2.13 -2.59
C GLY A 215 -0.44 -2.35 -3.54
N ILE A 216 -0.17 -2.77 -4.77
CA ILE A 216 -1.18 -3.05 -5.78
C ILE A 216 -0.88 -4.40 -6.40
N HIS A 217 -1.81 -5.35 -6.28
CA HIS A 217 -1.66 -6.69 -6.83
C HIS A 217 -3.02 -7.32 -7.15
N GLN A 218 -3.08 -8.36 -8.00
CA GLN A 218 -4.30 -9.14 -8.25
C GLN A 218 -4.71 -9.95 -7.02
N ASP A 219 -3.74 -10.45 -6.27
CA ASP A 219 -3.96 -11.13 -5.00
C ASP A 219 -3.93 -10.12 -3.84
N VAL A 220 -4.99 -10.13 -3.01
CA VAL A 220 -5.17 -9.22 -1.87
C VAL A 220 -4.06 -9.39 -0.82
N VAL A 221 -3.64 -10.63 -0.57
CA VAL A 221 -2.57 -10.90 0.40
C VAL A 221 -1.26 -10.33 -0.11
N GLN A 222 -0.94 -10.54 -1.39
CA GLN A 222 0.27 -9.96 -2.00
C GLN A 222 0.24 -8.43 -2.02
N ALA A 223 -0.93 -7.82 -2.30
CA ALA A 223 -1.08 -6.37 -2.21
C ALA A 223 -0.77 -5.85 -0.80
N SER A 224 -1.28 -6.56 0.22
CA SER A 224 -1.05 -6.20 1.63
C SER A 224 0.42 -6.38 2.05
N LEU A 225 1.07 -7.48 1.64
CA LEU A 225 2.50 -7.69 1.89
C LEU A 225 3.36 -6.64 1.19
N ALA A 226 3.05 -6.32 -0.08
CA ALA A 226 3.72 -5.28 -0.84
C ALA A 226 3.58 -3.89 -0.19
N ALA A 227 2.39 -3.57 0.35
CA ALA A 227 2.17 -2.32 1.06
C ALA A 227 3.05 -2.23 2.33
N LEU A 228 3.16 -3.31 3.11
CA LEU A 228 4.02 -3.33 4.29
C LEU A 228 5.51 -3.19 3.92
N LEU A 229 5.97 -3.85 2.84
CA LEU A 229 7.34 -3.74 2.34
C LEU A 229 7.64 -2.35 1.75
N SER A 230 6.64 -1.70 1.14
CA SER A 230 6.73 -0.31 0.70
C SER A 230 6.95 0.63 1.90
N ALA A 231 6.21 0.45 3.00
CA ALA A 231 6.43 1.18 4.25
C ALA A 231 7.82 0.88 4.84
N ALA A 232 8.22 -0.41 4.89
CA ALA A 232 9.53 -0.84 5.36
C ALA A 232 10.68 -0.20 4.57
N SER A 233 10.50 -0.02 3.26
CA SER A 233 11.50 0.62 2.37
C SER A 233 11.71 2.09 2.70
N SER A 234 10.72 2.76 3.26
CA SER A 234 10.77 4.17 3.67
C SER A 234 11.44 4.35 5.04
N VAL A 235 11.53 3.30 5.85
CA VAL A 235 12.15 3.33 7.18
C VAL A 235 13.62 2.94 7.08
N ARG A 236 14.51 3.75 7.66
CA ARG A 236 15.92 3.36 7.79
C ARG A 236 16.09 2.41 8.97
N PRO A 237 16.69 1.22 8.80
CA PRO A 237 16.94 0.32 9.93
C PRO A 237 17.83 0.98 10.96
N PHE A 238 17.59 0.63 12.21
CA PHE A 238 18.33 1.16 13.37
C PHE A 238 19.86 0.94 13.24
N PHE A 239 20.28 -0.13 12.57
CA PHE A 239 21.69 -0.45 12.30
C PHE A 239 22.38 0.58 11.39
N CYS A 240 21.69 1.18 10.45
CA CYS A 240 22.26 2.21 9.58
C CYS A 240 22.44 3.55 10.31
N ARG A 241 21.63 3.81 11.34
CA ARG A 241 21.77 4.99 12.21
C ARG A 241 23.01 4.91 13.09
N LEU A 242 23.40 3.70 13.56
CA LEU A 242 24.62 3.48 14.33
C LEU A 242 25.89 3.57 13.47
N LEU A 243 25.82 3.19 12.19
CA LEU A 243 26.98 3.29 11.29
C LEU A 243 27.21 4.73 10.81
N THR A 244 26.16 5.53 10.62
CA THR A 244 26.28 6.97 10.32
C THR A 244 26.81 7.72 11.54
N LEU A 245 26.31 7.47 12.73
CA LEU A 245 26.85 8.07 13.97
C LEU A 245 28.33 7.71 14.22
N LYS A 246 28.75 6.47 13.91
CA LYS A 246 30.17 6.08 14.01
C LYS A 246 31.05 6.72 12.93
N ARG A 247 30.48 7.09 11.78
CA ARG A 247 31.21 7.76 10.70
C ARG A 247 31.39 9.25 11.00
N ASP A 248 30.39 9.89 11.59
CA ASP A 248 30.44 11.29 11.98
C ASP A 248 31.37 11.53 13.18
N ILE A 249 31.49 10.56 14.10
CA ILE A 249 32.43 10.62 15.21
C ILE A 249 33.91 10.44 14.73
N LYS A 250 34.13 9.67 13.64
CA LYS A 250 35.47 9.48 13.06
C LYS A 250 35.94 10.66 12.21
N LEU A 251 35.09 11.59 11.85
CA LEU A 251 35.41 12.84 11.13
C LEU A 251 35.69 14.00 12.10
N LEU A 252 35.49 13.81 13.40
CA LEU A 252 35.72 14.82 14.46
C LEU A 252 36.93 14.49 15.38
N THR A 253 37.65 13.46 15.07
CA THR A 253 38.95 13.10 15.69
C THR A 253 40.05 13.05 14.64
#